data_1c42ab7ee38f48e5680ec2cd918cab83
#
_entry.id   1c42ab7ee38f48e5680ec2cd918cab83
#
_cell.length_a   1.000
_cell.length_b   1.000
_cell.length_c   1.000
_cell.angle_alpha   90.00
_cell.angle_beta   90.00
_cell.angle_gamma   90.00
#
_symmetry.space_group_name_H-M   'P 1'
#
loop_
_entity.id
_entity.type
_entity.pdbx_description
1 polymer ?
#
loop_
_entity_poly.entity_id
_entity_poly.type
_entity_poly.pdbx_seq_one_letter_code
_entity_poly.pdbx_strand_id
1 'polypeptide(L)'
;DPLFDYGVLNIVEEILHESGDGLAGSLGDGIYVLLFSHGGQVSQAKIDARTQNVLQRISFCMRNYFNRQANFCMDKSLRDIAHLREGYRYVAALKQELFYHDDTCVLRSPEEQTQSVLMGLPLETEKSFASALEDGTAYEVRLNEIFDMIETRRVDLENARMILNDLLGVLNRAAKKHRVPLESVYGSCSSFDEIRRRFSSVADAKAF
;
A
#
# COMPACT_ATOMS: atom_id res chain seq x y z
N ASP A 1 13.82 0.97 10.62
CA ASP A 1 14.98 0.29 11.26
C ASP A 1 16.21 0.55 10.40
N PRO A 2 17.21 1.35 10.89
CA PRO A 2 18.39 1.72 10.09
C PRO A 2 19.21 0.52 9.58
N LEU A 3 19.27 -0.56 10.34
CA LEU A 3 20.01 -1.76 9.95
C LEU A 3 19.31 -2.50 8.81
N PHE A 4 17.99 -2.54 8.86
CA PHE A 4 17.17 -3.11 7.79
C PHE A 4 17.33 -2.28 6.51
N ASP A 5 17.20 -0.96 6.59
CA ASP A 5 17.34 -0.06 5.44
C ASP A 5 18.72 -0.19 4.80
N TYR A 6 19.78 -0.28 5.61
CA TYR A 6 21.14 -0.50 5.14
C TYR A 6 21.28 -1.85 4.41
N GLY A 7 20.73 -2.93 4.98
CA GLY A 7 20.76 -4.26 4.36
C GLY A 7 20.04 -4.30 3.02
N VAL A 8 18.86 -3.67 2.94
CA VAL A 8 18.07 -3.58 1.70
C VAL A 8 18.85 -2.79 0.64
N LEU A 9 19.38 -1.62 0.98
CA LEU A 9 20.13 -0.78 0.04
C LEU A 9 21.35 -1.50 -0.51
N ASN A 10 22.14 -2.18 0.32
CA ASN A 10 23.31 -2.93 -0.14
C ASN A 10 22.95 -3.99 -1.18
N ILE A 11 21.88 -4.77 -0.92
CA ILE A 11 21.42 -5.79 -1.86
C ILE A 11 20.93 -5.15 -3.16
N VAL A 12 20.16 -4.08 -3.06
CA VAL A 12 19.62 -3.38 -4.25
C VAL A 12 20.75 -2.78 -5.08
N GLU A 13 21.72 -2.13 -4.46
CA GLU A 13 22.89 -1.54 -5.13
C GLU A 13 23.75 -2.61 -5.83
N GLU A 14 23.97 -3.76 -5.18
CA GLU A 14 24.68 -4.89 -5.78
C GLU A 14 23.95 -5.40 -7.04
N ILE A 15 22.63 -5.62 -6.95
CA ILE A 15 21.81 -6.06 -8.09
C ILE A 15 21.86 -5.03 -9.22
N LEU A 16 21.77 -3.74 -8.90
CA LEU A 16 21.84 -2.66 -9.89
C LEU A 16 23.22 -2.63 -10.56
N HIS A 17 24.30 -2.73 -9.80
CA HIS A 17 25.66 -2.70 -10.31
C HIS A 17 25.93 -3.88 -11.28
N GLU A 18 25.49 -5.08 -10.94
CA GLU A 18 25.60 -6.25 -11.82
C GLU A 18 24.74 -6.13 -13.08
N SER A 19 23.61 -5.46 -12.99
CA SER A 19 22.66 -5.31 -14.10
C SER A 19 22.98 -4.09 -15.00
N GLY A 20 23.89 -3.22 -14.61
CA GLY A 20 24.34 -2.00 -15.30
C GLY A 20 24.30 -0.78 -14.38
N ASP A 21 24.28 0.41 -14.95
CA ASP A 21 24.31 1.64 -14.17
C ASP A 21 22.94 1.96 -13.57
N GLY A 22 22.90 2.15 -12.27
CA GLY A 22 21.71 2.56 -11.53
C GLY A 22 22.08 3.17 -10.18
N LEU A 23 21.13 3.88 -9.60
CA LEU A 23 21.25 4.46 -8.26
C LEU A 23 20.05 3.99 -7.42
N ALA A 24 20.30 3.72 -6.16
CA ALA A 24 19.27 3.45 -5.19
C ALA A 24 19.36 4.43 -4.01
N GLY A 25 18.23 4.70 -3.37
CA GLY A 25 18.18 5.53 -2.18
C GLY A 25 16.95 5.21 -1.35
N SER A 26 17.04 5.41 -0.03
CA SER A 26 15.92 5.28 0.89
C SER A 26 15.25 6.64 1.11
N LEU A 27 13.93 6.65 1.10
CA LEU A 27 13.10 7.79 1.50
C LEU A 27 12.56 7.64 2.93
N GLY A 28 12.93 6.56 3.62
CA GLY A 28 12.36 6.19 4.92
C GLY A 28 11.08 5.37 4.79
N ASP A 29 10.58 4.89 5.92
CA ASP A 29 9.33 4.12 6.03
C ASP A 29 9.21 2.92 5.07
N GLY A 30 10.35 2.26 4.75
CA GLY A 30 10.39 1.12 3.83
C GLY A 30 10.20 1.49 2.36
N ILE A 31 10.38 2.76 2.00
CA ILE A 31 10.27 3.26 0.63
C ILE A 31 11.66 3.48 0.07
N TYR A 32 11.91 2.89 -1.10
CA TYR A 32 13.18 3.00 -1.81
C TYR A 32 12.92 3.52 -3.23
N VAL A 33 13.81 4.37 -3.71
CA VAL A 33 13.80 4.89 -5.08
C VAL A 33 14.95 4.28 -5.84
N LEU A 34 14.65 3.75 -7.03
CA LEU A 34 15.62 3.20 -7.95
C LEU A 34 15.60 3.99 -9.25
N LEU A 35 16.76 4.41 -9.71
CA LEU A 35 16.96 5.05 -11.00
C LEU A 35 17.83 4.15 -11.87
N PHE A 36 17.31 3.78 -13.03
CA PHE A 36 18.03 2.97 -14.02
C PHE A 36 18.58 3.86 -15.11
N SER A 37 19.85 3.74 -15.41
CA SER A 37 20.48 4.37 -16.56
C SER A 37 20.61 3.38 -17.71
N HIS A 38 20.24 3.82 -18.91
CA HIS A 38 20.38 3.03 -20.12
C HIS A 38 21.09 3.89 -21.19
N GLY A 39 22.09 3.30 -21.86
CA GLY A 39 22.75 3.97 -22.97
C GLY A 39 21.79 4.26 -24.14
N GLY A 40 22.01 5.35 -24.85
CA GLY A 40 21.09 5.90 -25.84
C GLY A 40 20.74 5.03 -27.06
N GLN A 41 21.32 3.82 -27.19
CA GLN A 41 21.05 2.90 -28.31
C GLN A 41 20.41 1.58 -27.87
N VAL A 42 19.87 1.49 -26.67
CA VAL A 42 19.23 0.27 -26.16
C VAL A 42 17.76 0.25 -26.56
N SER A 43 17.29 -0.85 -27.14
CA SER A 43 15.86 -1.00 -27.51
C SER A 43 14.98 -1.08 -26.25
N GLN A 44 13.74 -0.61 -26.33
CA GLN A 44 12.78 -0.65 -25.23
C GLN A 44 12.59 -2.07 -24.70
N ALA A 45 12.51 -3.07 -25.57
CA ALA A 45 12.38 -4.47 -25.16
C ALA A 45 13.55 -4.96 -24.28
N LYS A 46 14.78 -4.52 -24.56
CA LYS A 46 15.94 -4.83 -23.72
C LYS A 46 15.89 -4.11 -22.38
N ILE A 47 15.44 -2.85 -22.39
CA ILE A 47 15.22 -2.07 -21.15
C ILE A 47 14.20 -2.78 -20.27
N ASP A 48 13.06 -3.16 -20.85
CA ASP A 48 11.98 -3.85 -20.12
C ASP A 48 12.44 -5.19 -19.54
N ALA A 49 13.12 -6.02 -20.35
CA ALA A 49 13.63 -7.31 -19.91
C ALA A 49 14.65 -7.17 -18.76
N ARG A 50 15.57 -6.20 -18.87
CA ARG A 50 16.56 -5.92 -17.84
C ARG A 50 15.91 -5.43 -16.55
N THR A 51 15.00 -4.49 -16.65
CA THR A 51 14.26 -3.96 -15.51
C THR A 51 13.48 -5.07 -14.82
N GLN A 52 12.75 -5.90 -15.58
CA GLN A 52 12.01 -7.03 -15.02
C GLN A 52 12.92 -8.02 -14.28
N ASN A 53 14.10 -8.33 -14.83
CA ASN A 53 15.08 -9.19 -14.16
C ASN A 53 15.54 -8.59 -12.81
N VAL A 54 15.85 -7.29 -12.78
CA VAL A 54 16.25 -6.60 -11.54
C VAL A 54 15.13 -6.66 -10.50
N LEU A 55 13.88 -6.35 -10.88
CA LEU A 55 12.75 -6.38 -9.95
C LEU A 55 12.48 -7.79 -9.40
N GLN A 56 12.60 -8.83 -10.24
CA GLN A 56 12.47 -10.22 -9.81
C GLN A 56 13.56 -10.60 -8.81
N ARG A 57 14.81 -10.20 -9.04
CA ARG A 57 15.93 -10.47 -8.14
C ARG A 57 15.73 -9.75 -6.80
N ILE A 58 15.33 -8.48 -6.82
CA ILE A 58 15.01 -7.75 -5.60
C ILE A 58 13.88 -8.43 -4.83
N SER A 59 12.78 -8.80 -5.51
CA SER A 59 11.66 -9.52 -4.87
C SER A 59 12.10 -10.84 -4.24
N PHE A 60 12.96 -11.60 -4.93
CA PHE A 60 13.52 -12.84 -4.42
C PHE A 60 14.36 -12.60 -3.14
N CYS A 61 15.24 -11.62 -3.14
CA CYS A 61 16.08 -11.28 -1.99
C CYS A 61 15.23 -10.78 -0.81
N MET A 62 14.25 -9.92 -1.07
CA MET A 62 13.36 -9.40 -0.03
C MET A 62 12.58 -10.53 0.65
N ARG A 63 12.07 -11.49 -0.12
CA ARG A 63 11.34 -12.64 0.43
C ARG A 63 12.25 -13.56 1.23
N ASN A 64 13.41 -13.92 0.70
CA ASN A 64 14.27 -14.94 1.29
C ASN A 64 15.13 -14.45 2.47
N TYR A 65 15.60 -13.22 2.42
CA TYR A 65 16.50 -12.71 3.46
C TYR A 65 15.78 -11.88 4.52
N PHE A 66 14.69 -11.21 4.14
CA PHE A 66 13.98 -10.31 5.05
C PHE A 66 12.57 -10.80 5.41
N ASN A 67 12.09 -11.87 4.78
CA ASN A 67 10.71 -12.34 4.89
C ASN A 67 9.69 -11.22 4.66
N ARG A 68 9.93 -10.40 3.61
CA ARG A 68 9.11 -9.25 3.21
C ARG A 68 8.75 -9.32 1.74
N GLN A 69 7.58 -8.81 1.40
CA GLN A 69 7.19 -8.59 0.00
C GLN A 69 7.70 -7.22 -0.46
N ALA A 70 8.02 -7.10 -1.75
CA ALA A 70 8.39 -5.86 -2.39
C ALA A 70 7.39 -5.53 -3.49
N ASN A 71 6.77 -4.35 -3.43
CA ASN A 71 5.90 -3.81 -4.45
C ASN A 71 6.63 -2.72 -5.22
N PHE A 72 6.36 -2.61 -6.51
CA PHE A 72 7.07 -1.70 -7.39
C PHE A 72 6.11 -0.78 -8.13
N CYS A 73 6.39 0.51 -8.10
CA CYS A 73 5.72 1.51 -8.91
C CYS A 73 6.73 2.08 -9.91
N MET A 74 6.42 2.08 -11.19
CA MET A 74 7.36 2.45 -12.25
C MET A 74 6.78 3.51 -13.17
N ASP A 75 7.61 4.49 -13.53
CA ASP A 75 7.34 5.36 -14.67
C ASP A 75 7.86 4.74 -15.96
N LYS A 76 7.26 5.17 -17.09
CA LYS A 76 7.56 4.66 -18.44
C LYS A 76 8.91 5.18 -18.81
N SER A 77 9.88 5.41 -18.61
CA SER A 77 11.17 5.95 -19.07
C SER A 77 11.23 7.48 -19.06
N LEU A 78 11.97 7.99 -18.14
CA LEU A 78 12.40 9.37 -18.16
C LEU A 78 13.37 9.56 -19.33
N ARG A 79 13.09 10.52 -20.21
CA ARG A 79 13.98 10.84 -21.33
C ARG A 79 15.18 11.67 -20.88
N ASP A 80 15.02 12.40 -19.79
CA ASP A 80 16.00 13.33 -19.28
C ASP A 80 15.82 13.50 -17.77
N ILE A 81 16.92 13.75 -17.08
CA ILE A 81 16.95 14.03 -15.65
C ILE A 81 16.10 15.27 -15.27
N ALA A 82 15.91 16.20 -16.21
CA ALA A 82 15.02 17.34 -16.02
C ALA A 82 13.56 16.94 -15.71
N HIS A 83 13.12 15.77 -16.18
CA HIS A 83 11.78 15.25 -15.96
C HIS A 83 11.66 14.35 -14.70
N LEU A 84 12.74 14.20 -13.93
CA LEU A 84 12.76 13.34 -12.74
C LEU A 84 11.67 13.72 -11.74
N ARG A 85 11.41 15.02 -11.58
CA ARG A 85 10.34 15.51 -10.66
C ARG A 85 8.95 15.06 -11.08
N GLU A 86 8.68 15.05 -12.40
CA GLU A 86 7.40 14.62 -12.95
C GLU A 86 7.25 13.10 -12.81
N GLY A 87 8.30 12.33 -13.14
CA GLY A 87 8.34 10.90 -12.95
C GLY A 87 8.14 10.50 -11.48
N TYR A 88 8.80 11.19 -10.56
CA TYR A 88 8.58 10.95 -9.13
C TYR A 88 7.13 11.19 -8.70
N ARG A 89 6.51 12.30 -9.13
CA ARG A 89 5.10 12.59 -8.84
C ARG A 89 4.17 11.52 -9.38
N TYR A 90 4.45 11.05 -10.59
CA TYR A 90 3.70 9.97 -11.22
C TYR A 90 3.80 8.67 -10.42
N VAL A 91 5.00 8.24 -10.09
CA VAL A 91 5.25 7.02 -9.28
C VAL A 91 4.66 7.15 -7.88
N ALA A 92 4.73 8.33 -7.26
CA ALA A 92 4.12 8.60 -5.96
C ALA A 92 2.59 8.49 -5.99
N ALA A 93 1.95 8.86 -7.10
CA ALA A 93 0.51 8.66 -7.30
C ALA A 93 0.17 7.17 -7.45
N LEU A 94 0.97 6.40 -8.22
CA LEU A 94 0.80 4.94 -8.35
C LEU A 94 0.91 4.20 -7.01
N LYS A 95 1.71 4.71 -6.08
CA LYS A 95 1.84 4.10 -4.76
C LYS A 95 0.51 3.99 -4.02
N GLN A 96 -0.43 4.89 -4.25
CA GLN A 96 -1.76 4.83 -3.62
C GLN A 96 -2.55 3.59 -4.07
N GLU A 97 -2.30 3.12 -5.29
CA GLU A 97 -2.92 1.92 -5.85
C GLU A 97 -2.46 0.64 -5.15
N LEU A 98 -1.26 0.64 -4.55
CA LEU A 98 -0.74 -0.53 -3.83
C LEU A 98 -1.67 -0.98 -2.69
N PHE A 99 -2.49 -0.08 -2.17
CA PHE A 99 -3.47 -0.39 -1.13
C PHE A 99 -4.51 -1.44 -1.59
N TYR A 100 -4.75 -1.55 -2.91
CA TYR A 100 -5.69 -2.50 -3.51
C TYR A 100 -5.04 -3.79 -4.02
N HIS A 101 -3.75 -3.99 -3.76
CA HIS A 101 -3.01 -5.16 -4.20
C HIS A 101 -2.43 -5.91 -3.00
N ASP A 102 -2.78 -7.20 -2.89
CA ASP A 102 -2.35 -8.05 -1.77
C ASP A 102 -1.03 -8.78 -2.03
N ASP A 103 -0.71 -8.99 -3.30
CA ASP A 103 0.49 -9.69 -3.74
C ASP A 103 1.55 -8.74 -4.27
N THR A 104 2.79 -9.24 -4.38
CA THR A 104 3.89 -8.53 -5.04
C THR A 104 3.46 -8.10 -6.45
N CYS A 105 3.38 -6.81 -6.68
CA CYS A 105 2.93 -6.26 -7.94
C CYS A 105 3.91 -5.25 -8.53
N VAL A 106 3.81 -5.04 -9.84
CA VAL A 106 4.55 -4.01 -10.57
C VAL A 106 3.54 -3.11 -11.29
N LEU A 107 3.30 -1.93 -10.73
CA LEU A 107 2.39 -0.94 -11.28
C LEU A 107 3.13 -0.01 -12.26
N ARG A 108 2.60 0.14 -13.47
CA ARG A 108 3.20 0.97 -14.54
C ARG A 108 2.30 2.09 -15.04
N SER A 109 1.01 2.01 -14.77
CA SER A 109 0.06 3.04 -15.14
C SER A 109 -1.11 3.01 -14.16
N PRO A 110 -1.67 4.16 -13.77
CA PRO A 110 -2.88 4.16 -13.00
C PRO A 110 -3.97 3.50 -13.84
N GLU A 111 -4.75 2.61 -13.24
CA GLU A 111 -6.00 2.20 -13.85
C GLU A 111 -6.86 3.46 -14.00
N GLU A 112 -7.60 3.61 -15.11
CA GLU A 112 -8.51 4.74 -15.31
C GLU A 112 -9.52 4.74 -14.16
N GLN A 113 -9.34 5.67 -13.23
CA GLN A 113 -10.15 5.72 -12.02
C GLN A 113 -11.23 6.78 -12.15
N THR A 114 -12.43 6.32 -11.98
CA THR A 114 -13.52 7.20 -11.56
C THR A 114 -13.33 7.46 -10.07
N GLN A 115 -12.56 8.48 -9.72
CA GLN A 115 -12.42 8.90 -8.33
C GLN A 115 -13.80 9.36 -7.82
N SER A 116 -14.47 8.49 -7.10
CA SER A 116 -15.62 8.91 -6.33
C SER A 116 -15.14 9.60 -5.07
N VAL A 117 -15.42 10.88 -4.95
CA VAL A 117 -15.15 11.67 -3.75
C VAL A 117 -16.09 11.19 -2.64
N LEU A 118 -15.70 10.15 -1.92
CA LEU A 118 -16.34 9.76 -0.66
C LEU A 118 -15.49 10.34 0.46
N MET A 119 -16.04 11.26 1.21
CA MET A 119 -15.39 11.81 2.42
C MET A 119 -15.92 11.05 3.65
N GLY A 120 -15.25 9.93 4.03
CA GLY A 120 -15.62 9.12 5.19
C GLY A 120 -16.78 8.14 4.93
N LEU A 121 -17.18 7.45 5.99
CA LEU A 121 -18.28 6.46 5.94
C LEU A 121 -19.64 7.16 5.83
N PRO A 122 -20.49 6.83 4.83
CA PRO A 122 -21.82 7.41 4.76
C PRO A 122 -22.63 7.15 6.03
N LEU A 123 -23.29 8.17 6.55
CA LEU A 123 -23.98 8.13 7.85
C LEU A 123 -25.00 6.97 7.94
N GLU A 124 -25.72 6.68 6.87
CA GLU A 124 -26.69 5.58 6.85
C GLU A 124 -26.00 4.21 6.94
N THR A 125 -24.83 4.07 6.29
CA THR A 125 -24.02 2.86 6.38
C THR A 125 -23.43 2.68 7.78
N GLU A 126 -22.94 3.79 8.39
CA GLU A 126 -22.46 3.79 9.78
C GLU A 126 -23.55 3.35 10.75
N LYS A 127 -24.74 3.92 10.66
CA LYS A 127 -25.89 3.55 11.51
C LYS A 127 -26.31 2.10 11.32
N SER A 128 -26.37 1.63 10.05
CA SER A 128 -26.73 0.25 9.75
C SER A 128 -25.74 -0.75 10.35
N PHE A 129 -24.44 -0.45 10.24
CA PHE A 129 -23.39 -1.28 10.85
C PHE A 129 -23.44 -1.24 12.39
N ALA A 130 -23.63 -0.06 12.98
CA ALA A 130 -23.78 0.09 14.43
C ALA A 130 -24.96 -0.70 14.98
N SER A 131 -26.14 -0.63 14.31
CA SER A 131 -27.32 -1.42 14.69
C SER A 131 -27.06 -2.92 14.59
N ALA A 132 -26.45 -3.38 13.49
CA ALA A 132 -26.12 -4.79 13.31
C ALA A 132 -25.17 -5.33 14.39
N LEU A 133 -24.21 -4.51 14.85
CA LEU A 133 -23.32 -4.84 15.97
C LEU A 133 -24.09 -4.94 17.30
N GLU A 134 -25.04 -4.03 17.54
CA GLU A 134 -25.86 -4.03 18.77
C GLU A 134 -26.78 -5.24 18.83
N ASP A 135 -27.36 -5.60 17.70
CA ASP A 135 -28.29 -6.74 17.58
C ASP A 135 -27.54 -8.09 17.54
N GLY A 136 -26.22 -8.07 17.34
CA GLY A 136 -25.37 -9.26 17.17
C GLY A 136 -25.71 -10.06 15.91
N THR A 137 -26.38 -9.44 14.95
CA THR A 137 -26.85 -10.09 13.72
C THR A 137 -26.32 -9.38 12.48
N ALA A 138 -25.92 -10.16 11.47
CA ALA A 138 -25.55 -9.66 10.13
C ALA A 138 -24.42 -8.59 10.09
N TYR A 139 -23.68 -8.36 11.19
CA TYR A 139 -22.62 -7.36 11.22
C TYR A 139 -21.48 -7.69 10.25
N GLU A 140 -21.17 -8.97 10.04
CA GLU A 140 -20.17 -9.41 9.05
C GLU A 140 -20.61 -9.06 7.62
N VAL A 141 -21.92 -9.20 7.31
CA VAL A 141 -22.47 -8.84 6.00
C VAL A 141 -22.31 -7.33 5.77
N ARG A 142 -22.64 -6.50 6.78
CA ARG A 142 -22.49 -5.05 6.70
C ARG A 142 -21.05 -4.61 6.57
N LEU A 143 -20.15 -5.27 7.29
CA LEU A 143 -18.72 -5.02 7.19
C LEU A 143 -18.21 -5.34 5.77
N ASN A 144 -18.59 -6.50 5.23
CA ASN A 144 -18.22 -6.86 3.86
C ASN A 144 -18.76 -5.86 2.82
N GLU A 145 -20.02 -5.40 2.95
CA GLU A 145 -20.60 -4.37 2.07
C GLU A 145 -19.76 -3.07 2.08
N ILE A 146 -19.22 -2.70 3.25
CA ILE A 146 -18.35 -1.52 3.38
C ILE A 146 -17.00 -1.74 2.66
N PHE A 147 -16.38 -2.89 2.85
CA PHE A 147 -15.14 -3.20 2.14
C PHE A 147 -15.34 -3.32 0.63
N ASP A 148 -16.41 -3.97 0.19
CA ASP A 148 -16.79 -4.06 -1.23
C ASP A 148 -17.03 -2.67 -1.84
N MET A 149 -17.60 -1.74 -1.06
CA MET A 149 -17.75 -0.35 -1.47
C MET A 149 -16.39 0.34 -1.66
N ILE A 150 -15.44 0.14 -0.73
CA ILE A 150 -14.07 0.69 -0.83
C ILE A 150 -13.39 0.15 -2.09
N GLU A 151 -13.44 -1.15 -2.31
CA GLU A 151 -12.79 -1.82 -3.45
C GLU A 151 -13.45 -1.42 -4.79
N THR A 152 -14.77 -1.52 -4.90
CA THR A 152 -15.51 -1.27 -6.15
C THR A 152 -15.38 0.19 -6.59
N ARG A 153 -15.39 1.13 -5.63
CA ARG A 153 -15.27 2.56 -5.94
C ARG A 153 -13.84 3.03 -6.05
N ARG A 154 -12.84 2.16 -5.75
CA ARG A 154 -11.44 2.54 -5.73
C ARG A 154 -11.24 3.87 -5.00
N VAL A 155 -11.75 3.94 -3.78
CA VAL A 155 -11.67 5.15 -2.94
C VAL A 155 -10.19 5.47 -2.71
N ASP A 156 -9.77 6.71 -2.84
CA ASP A 156 -8.38 7.06 -2.58
C ASP A 156 -7.94 6.69 -1.16
N LEU A 157 -6.64 6.49 -0.97
CA LEU A 157 -6.08 5.96 0.28
C LEU A 157 -6.44 6.82 1.50
N GLU A 158 -6.53 8.15 1.35
CA GLU A 158 -6.87 9.04 2.45
C GLU A 158 -8.33 8.85 2.86
N ASN A 159 -9.24 8.79 1.90
CA ASN A 159 -10.66 8.52 2.15
C ASN A 159 -10.91 7.10 2.66
N ALA A 160 -10.19 6.09 2.15
CA ALA A 160 -10.24 4.74 2.69
C ALA A 160 -9.82 4.71 4.17
N ARG A 161 -8.76 5.43 4.53
CA ARG A 161 -8.33 5.58 5.93
C ARG A 161 -9.36 6.30 6.79
N MET A 162 -10.06 7.30 6.27
CA MET A 162 -11.16 7.96 6.97
C MET A 162 -12.30 6.98 7.25
N ILE A 163 -12.71 6.20 6.26
CA ILE A 163 -13.75 5.16 6.42
C ILE A 163 -13.34 4.14 7.49
N LEU A 164 -12.09 3.68 7.47
CA LEU A 164 -11.57 2.76 8.49
C LEU A 164 -11.55 3.37 9.88
N ASN A 165 -11.21 4.65 10.02
CA ASN A 165 -11.30 5.36 11.29
C ASN A 165 -12.74 5.46 11.80
N ASP A 166 -13.72 5.72 10.93
CA ASP A 166 -15.12 5.76 11.29
C ASP A 166 -15.61 4.39 11.77
N LEU A 167 -15.21 3.30 11.07
CA LEU A 167 -15.48 1.92 11.51
C LEU A 167 -14.90 1.60 12.89
N LEU A 168 -13.62 1.93 13.12
CA LEU A 168 -12.99 1.78 14.42
C LEU A 168 -13.71 2.61 15.50
N GLY A 169 -14.22 3.78 15.15
CA GLY A 169 -15.07 4.59 16.03
C GLY A 169 -16.37 3.89 16.43
N VAL A 170 -17.03 3.22 15.49
CA VAL A 170 -18.23 2.41 15.76
C VAL A 170 -17.91 1.25 16.69
N LEU A 171 -16.86 0.47 16.37
CA LEU A 171 -16.42 -0.66 17.20
C LEU A 171 -16.08 -0.24 18.62
N ASN A 172 -15.39 0.89 18.80
CA ASN A 172 -15.08 1.43 20.13
C ASN A 172 -16.32 1.82 20.93
N ARG A 173 -17.32 2.44 20.27
CA ARG A 173 -18.59 2.77 20.93
C ARG A 173 -19.31 1.51 21.40
N ALA A 174 -19.35 0.49 20.52
CA ALA A 174 -19.95 -0.81 20.86
C ALA A 174 -19.22 -1.49 22.02
N ALA A 175 -17.87 -1.58 21.95
CA ALA A 175 -17.06 -2.17 23.03
C ALA A 175 -17.29 -1.49 24.38
N LYS A 176 -17.30 -0.13 24.42
CA LYS A 176 -17.59 0.63 25.64
C LYS A 176 -18.99 0.35 26.18
N LYS A 177 -19.99 0.29 25.31
CA LYS A 177 -21.40 -0.01 25.69
C LYS A 177 -21.52 -1.39 26.33
N HIS A 178 -20.83 -2.37 25.78
CA HIS A 178 -20.84 -3.75 26.28
C HIS A 178 -19.76 -4.02 27.35
N ARG A 179 -19.01 -3.00 27.79
CA ARG A 179 -17.93 -3.10 28.78
C ARG A 179 -16.83 -4.10 28.38
N VAL A 180 -16.58 -4.24 27.10
CA VAL A 180 -15.49 -5.08 26.57
C VAL A 180 -14.19 -4.27 26.63
N PRO A 181 -13.11 -4.80 27.24
CA PRO A 181 -11.82 -4.12 27.26
C PRO A 181 -11.29 -3.95 25.83
N LEU A 182 -10.83 -2.73 25.48
CA LEU A 182 -10.30 -2.47 24.13
C LEU A 182 -9.08 -3.32 23.80
N GLU A 183 -8.29 -3.69 24.81
CA GLU A 183 -7.15 -4.60 24.66
C GLU A 183 -7.57 -6.00 24.14
N SER A 184 -8.76 -6.47 24.52
CA SER A 184 -9.29 -7.74 24.03
C SER A 184 -9.79 -7.65 22.58
N VAL A 185 -10.11 -6.45 22.08
CA VAL A 185 -10.54 -6.19 20.71
C VAL A 185 -9.36 -5.98 19.79
N TYR A 186 -8.36 -5.18 20.21
CA TYR A 186 -7.25 -4.74 19.38
C TYR A 186 -5.91 -5.38 19.73
N GLY A 187 -5.88 -6.30 20.71
CA GLY A 187 -4.65 -6.92 21.20
C GLY A 187 -3.71 -5.88 21.81
N SER A 188 -2.43 -5.97 21.48
CA SER A 188 -1.39 -5.07 22.01
C SER A 188 -1.37 -3.67 21.38
N CYS A 189 -2.30 -3.37 20.47
CA CYS A 189 -2.33 -2.04 19.81
C CYS A 189 -2.83 -0.98 20.77
N SER A 190 -1.96 -0.02 21.10
CA SER A 190 -2.23 1.01 22.11
C SER A 190 -2.93 2.25 21.56
N SER A 191 -2.93 2.44 20.23
CA SER A 191 -3.50 3.63 19.60
C SER A 191 -4.12 3.33 18.22
N PHE A 192 -5.07 4.19 17.82
CA PHE A 192 -5.64 4.15 16.46
C PHE A 192 -4.61 4.34 15.36
N ASP A 193 -3.60 5.16 15.61
CA ASP A 193 -2.52 5.38 14.64
C ASP A 193 -1.68 4.12 14.43
N GLU A 194 -1.50 3.31 15.48
CA GLU A 194 -0.81 2.04 15.38
C GLU A 194 -1.64 1.01 14.60
N ILE A 195 -2.94 0.92 14.87
CA ILE A 195 -3.86 0.06 14.13
C ILE A 195 -3.88 0.47 12.65
N ARG A 196 -4.02 1.77 12.37
CA ARG A 196 -4.04 2.30 11.01
C ARG A 196 -2.76 2.03 10.22
N ARG A 197 -1.59 2.03 10.88
CA ARG A 197 -0.30 1.71 10.25
C ARG A 197 -0.16 0.23 9.87
N ARG A 198 -0.93 -0.65 10.50
CA ARG A 198 -0.95 -2.08 10.16
C ARG A 198 -1.67 -2.37 8.85
N PHE A 199 -2.59 -1.51 8.43
CA PHE A 199 -3.33 -1.72 7.20
C PHE A 199 -2.49 -1.27 6.00
N SER A 200 -1.75 -2.21 5.43
CA SER A 200 -0.99 -1.98 4.19
C SER A 200 -1.84 -2.22 2.95
N SER A 201 -2.90 -3.03 3.07
CA SER A 201 -3.87 -3.32 2.01
C SER A 201 -5.30 -3.36 2.55
N VAL A 202 -6.28 -3.38 1.63
CA VAL A 202 -7.70 -3.58 1.97
C VAL A 202 -7.90 -4.95 2.62
N ALA A 203 -7.21 -5.99 2.12
CA ALA A 203 -7.30 -7.33 2.69
C ALA A 203 -6.75 -7.39 4.12
N ASP A 204 -5.65 -6.70 4.43
CA ASP A 204 -5.15 -6.57 5.79
C ASP A 204 -6.18 -5.95 6.72
N ALA A 205 -6.85 -4.90 6.25
CA ALA A 205 -7.89 -4.22 7.02
C ALA A 205 -9.14 -5.10 7.24
N LYS A 206 -9.48 -5.93 6.26
CA LYS A 206 -10.61 -6.86 6.33
C LYS A 206 -10.33 -8.06 7.23
N ALA A 207 -9.07 -8.49 7.30
CA ALA A 207 -8.64 -9.62 8.13
C ALA A 207 -8.46 -9.27 9.61
N PHE A 208 -8.33 -7.97 9.94
CA PHE A 208 -8.21 -7.44 11.29
C PHE A 208 -9.53 -7.46 12.03
#